data_9b4b6a3aff92e0859ffad18eff3803af
#
_entry.id   9b4b6a3aff92e0859ffad18eff3803af
#
_cell.length_a   1.000
_cell.length_b   1.000
_cell.length_c   1.000
_cell.angle_alpha   90.00
_cell.angle_beta   90.00
_cell.angle_gamma   90.00
#
_symmetry.space_group_name_H-M   'P 1'
#
loop_
_entity.id
_entity.type
_entity.pdbx_description
1 polymer ?
#
loop_
_entity_poly.entity_id
_entity_poly.type
_entity_poly.pdbx_seq_one_letter_code
_entity_poly.pdbx_strand_id
1 'polypeptide(L)'
;QLILSALAAFILISFLLVSCGRKPTGSTPDERRAADSIVRATRGTDSLALLQKRLESEGDRLGSVIALREWGKQLRNESRFEEALRTHSEGLRQAEAIGDTIEWVQALNNIGTDYRRMGVLDVAQDYHYRAWKLSEECNDTAFTARKNRVVSLNGLGNIYMTLGNFERADSVLRMALKGETELHSALGQAINYANLGSIFEHRGQTDSAWVYYRKS
;
A
#
# COMPACT_ATOMS: atom_id res chain seq x y z
N GLN A 1 9.46 27.57 43.86
CA GLN A 1 10.10 26.49 43.04
C GLN A 1 9.22 25.23 42.84
N LEU A 2 8.04 25.14 43.43
CA LEU A 2 7.12 23.96 43.33
C LEU A 2 5.99 24.11 42.29
N ILE A 3 5.87 25.28 41.65
CA ILE A 3 4.78 25.55 40.69
C ILE A 3 5.22 25.32 39.22
N LEU A 4 6.52 25.31 38.95
CA LEU A 4 7.07 25.08 37.60
C LEU A 4 7.19 23.59 37.19
N SER A 5 7.15 22.68 38.18
CA SER A 5 7.23 21.23 37.92
C SER A 5 5.89 20.59 37.55
N ALA A 6 4.76 21.22 37.88
CA ALA A 6 3.43 20.70 37.58
C ALA A 6 2.98 21.00 36.14
N LEU A 7 3.46 22.08 35.50
CA LEU A 7 3.11 22.42 34.12
C LEU A 7 3.86 21.56 33.09
N ALA A 8 5.08 21.11 33.40
CA ALA A 8 5.85 20.26 32.49
C ALA A 8 5.30 18.81 32.42
N ALA A 9 4.67 18.32 33.49
CA ALA A 9 4.05 17.00 33.52
C ALA A 9 2.72 16.95 32.73
N PHE A 10 2.01 18.07 32.60
CA PHE A 10 0.72 18.12 31.88
C PHE A 10 0.88 18.18 30.36
N ILE A 11 2.02 18.67 29.85
CA ILE A 11 2.28 18.76 28.42
C ILE A 11 2.76 17.42 27.83
N LEU A 12 3.39 16.55 28.62
CA LEU A 12 3.85 15.23 28.18
C LEU A 12 2.74 14.17 28.14
N ILE A 13 1.64 14.37 28.86
CA ILE A 13 0.51 13.42 28.89
C ILE A 13 -0.46 13.67 27.72
N SER A 14 -0.44 14.86 27.12
CA SER A 14 -1.32 15.21 26.00
C SER A 14 -0.90 14.63 24.65
N PHE A 15 0.33 14.08 24.52
CA PHE A 15 0.83 13.50 23.27
C PHE A 15 0.67 11.97 23.17
N LEU A 16 0.22 11.30 24.23
CA LEU A 16 0.06 9.84 24.28
C LEU A 16 -1.38 9.33 24.17
N LEU A 17 -2.37 10.22 24.00
CA LEU A 17 -3.79 9.84 23.91
C LEU A 17 -4.45 10.13 22.56
N VAL A 18 -3.69 10.35 21.48
CA VAL A 18 -4.24 10.53 20.12
C VAL A 18 -4.06 9.26 19.26
N SER A 19 -3.93 8.10 19.89
CA SER A 19 -3.80 6.86 19.13
C SER A 19 -4.66 5.73 19.70
N CYS A 20 -5.95 5.88 19.79
CA CYS A 20 -6.86 4.73 19.76
C CYS A 20 -8.29 5.17 20.12
N GLY A 21 -9.02 5.68 19.14
CA GLY A 21 -10.42 6.04 19.43
C GLY A 21 -11.21 6.61 18.24
N ARG A 22 -10.56 6.95 17.13
CA ARG A 22 -11.32 7.18 15.90
C ARG A 22 -11.65 5.82 15.31
N LYS A 23 -12.92 5.38 15.46
CA LYS A 23 -13.48 4.37 14.56
C LYS A 23 -13.13 4.85 13.16
N PRO A 24 -12.55 3.99 12.30
CA PRO A 24 -12.34 4.37 10.92
C PRO A 24 -13.69 4.77 10.35
N THR A 25 -13.85 6.05 10.01
CA THR A 25 -14.98 6.54 9.23
C THR A 25 -14.73 6.12 7.79
N GLY A 26 -14.50 4.84 7.60
CA GLY A 26 -14.25 4.27 6.28
C GLY A 26 -15.51 4.36 5.45
N SER A 27 -15.34 4.67 4.18
CA SER A 27 -16.38 4.59 3.17
C SER A 27 -17.04 3.21 3.15
N THR A 28 -18.34 3.18 2.94
CA THR A 28 -19.07 1.93 2.79
C THR A 28 -18.60 1.16 1.54
N PRO A 29 -18.74 -0.18 1.51
CA PRO A 29 -18.41 -0.96 0.32
C PRO A 29 -19.16 -0.52 -0.94
N ASP A 30 -20.38 0.01 -0.80
CA ASP A 30 -21.20 0.48 -1.92
C ASP A 30 -20.70 1.82 -2.47
N GLU A 31 -20.41 2.79 -1.60
CA GLU A 31 -19.78 4.07 -2.00
C GLU A 31 -18.46 3.82 -2.73
N ARG A 32 -17.64 2.95 -2.20
CA ARG A 32 -16.37 2.58 -2.83
C ARG A 32 -16.57 1.92 -4.19
N ARG A 33 -17.53 0.99 -4.33
CA ARG A 33 -17.82 0.35 -5.62
C ARG A 33 -18.31 1.35 -6.65
N ALA A 34 -19.17 2.29 -6.25
CA ALA A 34 -19.68 3.33 -7.14
C ALA A 34 -18.53 4.23 -7.64
N ALA A 35 -17.68 4.73 -6.74
CA ALA A 35 -16.54 5.56 -7.09
C ALA A 35 -15.53 4.80 -7.96
N ASP A 36 -15.15 3.56 -7.59
CA ASP A 36 -14.27 2.71 -8.41
C ASP A 36 -14.84 2.48 -9.82
N SER A 37 -16.16 2.30 -9.97
CA SER A 37 -16.79 2.07 -11.27
C SER A 37 -16.62 3.27 -12.21
N ILE A 38 -16.87 4.48 -11.71
CA ILE A 38 -16.70 5.72 -12.48
C ILE A 38 -15.25 5.91 -12.91
N VAL A 39 -14.33 5.74 -11.97
CA VAL A 39 -12.90 5.95 -12.23
C VAL A 39 -12.36 4.91 -13.21
N ARG A 40 -12.73 3.64 -13.07
CA ARG A 40 -12.29 2.56 -13.99
C ARG A 40 -12.84 2.70 -15.41
N ALA A 41 -13.99 3.35 -15.58
CA ALA A 41 -14.53 3.64 -16.90
C ALA A 41 -13.75 4.75 -17.61
N THR A 42 -13.01 5.57 -16.87
CA THR A 42 -12.22 6.70 -17.39
C THR A 42 -10.86 6.21 -17.90
N ARG A 43 -10.52 6.55 -19.12
CA ARG A 43 -9.26 6.16 -19.76
C ARG A 43 -8.40 7.37 -20.06
N GLY A 44 -7.08 7.20 -19.90
CA GLY A 44 -6.08 8.23 -20.19
C GLY A 44 -5.81 9.16 -19.01
N THR A 45 -4.56 9.58 -18.92
CA THR A 45 -4.06 10.42 -17.83
C THR A 45 -4.75 11.78 -17.77
N ASP A 46 -5.01 12.42 -18.92
CA ASP A 46 -5.67 13.72 -18.98
C ASP A 46 -7.14 13.64 -18.53
N SER A 47 -7.84 12.57 -18.95
CA SER A 47 -9.23 12.34 -18.55
C SER A 47 -9.36 12.08 -17.06
N LEU A 48 -8.42 11.33 -16.46
CA LEU A 48 -8.39 11.09 -15.01
C LEU A 48 -8.06 12.36 -14.23
N ALA A 49 -7.17 13.21 -14.74
CA ALA A 49 -6.89 14.50 -14.14
C ALA A 49 -8.12 15.42 -14.13
N LEU A 50 -8.88 15.45 -15.22
CA LEU A 50 -10.14 16.21 -15.32
C LEU A 50 -11.22 15.63 -14.41
N LEU A 51 -11.36 14.30 -14.37
CA LEU A 51 -12.29 13.62 -13.47
C LEU A 51 -11.98 13.94 -12.01
N GLN A 52 -10.72 13.86 -11.61
CA GLN A 52 -10.29 14.18 -10.24
C GLN A 52 -10.70 15.61 -9.84
N LYS A 53 -10.39 16.60 -10.68
CA LYS A 53 -10.77 18.00 -10.43
C LYS A 53 -12.28 18.19 -10.30
N ARG A 54 -13.05 17.50 -11.15
CA ARG A 54 -14.53 17.53 -11.09
C ARG A 54 -15.02 16.97 -9.76
N LEU A 55 -14.57 15.74 -9.38
CA LEU A 55 -14.98 15.10 -8.14
C LEU A 55 -14.62 15.93 -6.91
N GLU A 56 -13.44 16.55 -6.92
CA GLU A 56 -13.01 17.48 -5.87
C GLU A 56 -13.91 18.69 -5.77
N SER A 57 -14.28 19.30 -6.91
CA SER A 57 -15.18 20.45 -6.95
C SER A 57 -16.63 20.13 -6.54
N GLU A 58 -17.06 18.90 -6.77
CA GLU A 58 -18.38 18.37 -6.36
C GLU A 58 -18.39 17.95 -4.87
N GLY A 59 -17.24 17.94 -4.20
CA GLY A 59 -17.08 17.51 -2.82
C GLY A 59 -17.06 15.99 -2.63
N ASP A 60 -16.97 15.21 -3.72
CA ASP A 60 -16.77 13.75 -3.65
C ASP A 60 -15.30 13.44 -3.30
N ARG A 61 -15.01 13.49 -2.01
CA ARG A 61 -13.65 13.30 -1.49
C ARG A 61 -13.13 11.88 -1.73
N LEU A 62 -13.97 10.87 -1.59
CA LEU A 62 -13.58 9.48 -1.84
C LEU A 62 -13.29 9.24 -3.32
N GLY A 63 -14.17 9.69 -4.19
CA GLY A 63 -13.99 9.60 -5.64
C GLY A 63 -12.72 10.31 -6.09
N SER A 64 -12.42 11.49 -5.54
CA SER A 64 -11.18 12.24 -5.79
C SER A 64 -9.93 11.43 -5.44
N VAL A 65 -9.89 10.81 -4.26
CA VAL A 65 -8.75 9.97 -3.82
C VAL A 65 -8.59 8.75 -4.74
N ILE A 66 -9.69 8.10 -5.10
CA ILE A 66 -9.68 6.95 -6.01
C ILE A 66 -9.19 7.36 -7.41
N ALA A 67 -9.61 8.54 -7.89
CA ALA A 67 -9.15 9.09 -9.17
C ALA A 67 -7.64 9.39 -9.15
N LEU A 68 -7.12 10.01 -8.09
CA LEU A 68 -5.67 10.23 -7.89
C LEU A 68 -4.89 8.91 -7.92
N ARG A 69 -5.40 7.89 -7.25
CA ARG A 69 -4.79 6.55 -7.24
C ARG A 69 -4.66 5.96 -8.65
N GLU A 70 -5.73 5.98 -9.43
CA GLU A 70 -5.70 5.40 -10.79
C GLU A 70 -4.92 6.29 -11.77
N TRP A 71 -4.99 7.61 -11.63
CA TRP A 71 -4.19 8.54 -12.42
C TRP A 71 -2.69 8.33 -12.19
N GLY A 72 -2.24 8.27 -10.94
CA GLY A 72 -0.84 7.99 -10.61
C GLY A 72 -0.37 6.63 -11.14
N LYS A 73 -1.21 5.58 -11.09
CA LYS A 73 -0.89 4.28 -11.70
C LYS A 73 -0.70 4.38 -13.22
N GLN A 74 -1.54 5.12 -13.92
CA GLN A 74 -1.37 5.32 -15.37
C GLN A 74 -0.10 6.09 -15.68
N LEU A 75 0.19 7.18 -14.96
CA LEU A 75 1.44 7.93 -15.10
C LEU A 75 2.67 7.02 -14.89
N ARG A 76 2.65 6.16 -13.89
CA ARG A 76 3.72 5.18 -13.65
C ARG A 76 3.86 4.20 -14.82
N ASN A 77 2.76 3.72 -15.37
CA ASN A 77 2.78 2.81 -16.53
C ASN A 77 3.34 3.48 -17.79
N GLU A 78 3.19 4.79 -17.91
CA GLU A 78 3.79 5.63 -18.93
C GLU A 78 5.24 6.03 -18.62
N SER A 79 5.83 5.46 -17.54
CA SER A 79 7.18 5.78 -17.02
C SER A 79 7.36 7.24 -16.56
N ARG A 80 6.30 7.95 -16.30
CA ARG A 80 6.26 9.32 -15.75
C ARG A 80 6.32 9.26 -14.21
N PHE A 81 7.42 8.71 -13.70
CA PHE A 81 7.52 8.33 -12.28
C PHE A 81 7.42 9.51 -11.30
N GLU A 82 8.01 10.64 -11.63
CA GLU A 82 7.95 11.83 -10.77
C GLU A 82 6.52 12.42 -10.69
N GLU A 83 5.79 12.39 -11.79
CA GLU A 83 4.40 12.83 -11.81
C GLU A 83 3.49 11.83 -11.08
N ALA A 84 3.74 10.53 -11.25
CA ALA A 84 3.05 9.49 -10.50
C ALA A 84 3.26 9.68 -8.99
N LEU A 85 4.51 9.92 -8.56
CA LEU A 85 4.85 10.16 -7.16
C LEU A 85 4.12 11.39 -6.59
N ARG A 86 4.10 12.52 -7.32
CA ARG A 86 3.34 13.71 -6.91
C ARG A 86 1.86 13.42 -6.76
N THR A 87 1.28 12.71 -7.74
CA THR A 87 -0.14 12.35 -7.77
C THR A 87 -0.51 11.42 -6.62
N HIS A 88 0.29 10.37 -6.37
CA HIS A 88 0.06 9.46 -5.24
C HIS A 88 0.29 10.13 -3.88
N SER A 89 1.23 11.09 -3.78
CA SER A 89 1.46 11.85 -2.55
C SER A 89 0.27 12.76 -2.22
N GLU A 90 -0.35 13.36 -3.22
CA GLU A 90 -1.60 14.11 -3.03
C GLU A 90 -2.74 13.16 -2.63
N GLY A 91 -2.83 11.98 -3.25
CA GLY A 91 -3.77 10.93 -2.86
C GLY A 91 -3.59 10.50 -1.40
N LEU A 92 -2.35 10.36 -0.93
CA LEU A 92 -2.04 10.06 0.47
C LEU A 92 -2.58 11.15 1.39
N ARG A 93 -2.27 12.42 1.11
CA ARG A 93 -2.72 13.56 1.90
C ARG A 93 -4.26 13.61 2.00
N GLN A 94 -4.96 13.37 0.90
CA GLN A 94 -6.43 13.36 0.88
C GLN A 94 -7.00 12.13 1.61
N ALA A 95 -6.41 10.94 1.46
CA ALA A 95 -6.83 9.73 2.18
C ALA A 95 -6.70 9.89 3.70
N GLU A 96 -5.61 10.50 4.16
CA GLU A 96 -5.41 10.86 5.57
C GLU A 96 -6.48 11.85 6.05
N ALA A 97 -6.80 12.88 5.26
CA ALA A 97 -7.76 13.91 5.61
C ALA A 97 -9.21 13.38 5.74
N ILE A 98 -9.57 12.37 4.94
CA ILE A 98 -10.90 11.72 5.03
C ILE A 98 -10.93 10.56 6.04
N GLY A 99 -9.76 10.14 6.55
CA GLY A 99 -9.64 9.02 7.50
C GLY A 99 -9.95 7.65 6.87
N ASP A 100 -9.86 7.51 5.54
CA ASP A 100 -10.09 6.23 4.86
C ASP A 100 -8.82 5.39 4.86
N THR A 101 -8.76 4.43 5.76
CA THR A 101 -7.60 3.58 5.97
C THR A 101 -7.26 2.72 4.75
N ILE A 102 -8.26 2.27 3.99
CA ILE A 102 -8.04 1.47 2.79
C ILE A 102 -7.28 2.29 1.75
N GLU A 103 -7.74 3.50 1.46
CA GLU A 103 -7.06 4.39 0.51
C GLU A 103 -5.71 4.87 1.05
N TRP A 104 -5.60 5.08 2.35
CA TRP A 104 -4.32 5.45 2.98
C TRP A 104 -3.26 4.36 2.75
N VAL A 105 -3.57 3.09 3.06
CA VAL A 105 -2.66 1.96 2.80
C VAL A 105 -2.36 1.82 1.30
N GLN A 106 -3.35 2.02 0.42
CA GLN A 106 -3.14 1.97 -1.03
C GLN A 106 -2.19 3.08 -1.51
N ALA A 107 -2.36 4.30 -1.00
CA ALA A 107 -1.49 5.43 -1.35
C ALA A 107 -0.03 5.16 -0.92
N LEU A 108 0.19 4.70 0.32
CA LEU A 108 1.52 4.31 0.80
C LEU A 108 2.15 3.23 -0.09
N ASN A 109 1.40 2.19 -0.47
CA ASN A 109 1.88 1.13 -1.36
C ASN A 109 2.22 1.66 -2.76
N ASN A 110 1.43 2.58 -3.28
CA ASN A 110 1.70 3.17 -4.59
C ASN A 110 2.96 4.04 -4.58
N ILE A 111 3.15 4.87 -3.56
CA ILE A 111 4.36 5.68 -3.37
C ILE A 111 5.59 4.77 -3.23
N GLY A 112 5.50 3.71 -2.41
CA GLY A 112 6.57 2.72 -2.31
C GLY A 112 6.92 2.06 -3.65
N THR A 113 5.91 1.78 -4.46
CA THR A 113 6.11 1.24 -5.81
C THR A 113 6.76 2.26 -6.75
N ASP A 114 6.38 3.54 -6.68
CA ASP A 114 6.98 4.61 -7.47
C ASP A 114 8.47 4.75 -7.14
N TYR A 115 8.83 4.86 -5.86
CA TYR A 115 10.23 4.90 -5.43
C TYR A 115 11.02 3.67 -5.86
N ARG A 116 10.43 2.48 -5.75
CA ARG A 116 11.07 1.25 -6.23
C ARG A 116 11.33 1.29 -7.75
N ARG A 117 10.41 1.83 -8.54
CA ARG A 117 10.60 2.01 -9.99
C ARG A 117 11.68 3.04 -10.33
N MET A 118 11.86 4.03 -9.45
CA MET A 118 12.93 5.03 -9.55
C MET A 118 14.28 4.51 -9.01
N GLY A 119 14.32 3.30 -8.43
CA GLY A 119 15.54 2.71 -7.86
C GLY A 119 15.88 3.18 -6.44
N VAL A 120 15.01 3.96 -5.79
CA VAL A 120 15.22 4.49 -4.43
C VAL A 120 14.66 3.47 -3.42
N LEU A 121 15.41 2.39 -3.21
CA LEU A 121 14.92 1.17 -2.53
C LEU A 121 14.72 1.34 -1.02
N ASP A 122 15.52 2.14 -0.36
CA ASP A 122 15.41 2.45 1.08
C ASP A 122 14.11 3.19 1.40
N VAL A 123 13.78 4.21 0.62
CA VAL A 123 12.52 4.95 0.75
C VAL A 123 11.31 4.06 0.38
N ALA A 124 11.44 3.28 -0.69
CA ALA A 124 10.40 2.33 -1.09
C ALA A 124 10.10 1.31 0.02
N GLN A 125 11.13 0.80 0.69
CA GLN A 125 11.00 -0.11 1.82
C GLN A 125 10.23 0.54 2.97
N ASP A 126 10.55 1.78 3.33
CA ASP A 126 9.85 2.49 4.40
C ASP A 126 8.34 2.64 4.10
N TYR A 127 7.99 3.07 2.89
CA TYR A 127 6.59 3.23 2.51
C TYR A 127 5.82 1.89 2.53
N HIS A 128 6.38 0.80 2.01
CA HIS A 128 5.73 -0.51 2.07
C HIS A 128 5.64 -1.04 3.51
N TYR A 129 6.65 -0.79 4.34
CA TYR A 129 6.61 -1.16 5.75
C TYR A 129 5.51 -0.39 6.51
N ARG A 130 5.41 0.92 6.31
CA ARG A 130 4.34 1.74 6.90
C ARG A 130 2.95 1.28 6.44
N ALA A 131 2.80 0.97 5.16
CA ALA A 131 1.56 0.42 4.61
C ALA A 131 1.17 -0.90 5.28
N TRP A 132 2.14 -1.81 5.44
CA TRP A 132 1.92 -3.07 6.13
C TRP A 132 1.53 -2.86 7.59
N LYS A 133 2.29 -2.06 8.34
CA LYS A 133 2.02 -1.76 9.75
C LYS A 133 0.63 -1.15 9.95
N LEU A 134 0.27 -0.16 9.17
CA LEU A 134 -1.05 0.46 9.22
C LEU A 134 -2.16 -0.56 8.95
N SER A 135 -1.97 -1.46 7.97
CA SER A 135 -2.95 -2.50 7.64
C SER A 135 -3.11 -3.54 8.77
N GLU A 136 -2.05 -3.82 9.54
CA GLU A 136 -2.10 -4.71 10.72
C GLU A 136 -2.82 -4.03 11.89
N GLU A 137 -2.48 -2.77 12.17
CA GLU A 137 -3.05 -2.01 13.30
C GLU A 137 -4.55 -1.78 13.15
N CYS A 138 -5.02 -1.54 11.93
CA CYS A 138 -6.44 -1.33 11.65
C CYS A 138 -7.25 -2.63 11.70
N ASN A 139 -6.61 -3.79 11.57
CA ASN A 139 -7.23 -5.12 11.60
C ASN A 139 -8.54 -5.22 10.82
N ASP A 140 -8.64 -4.50 9.69
CA ASP A 140 -9.80 -4.54 8.81
C ASP A 140 -9.83 -5.87 8.06
N THR A 141 -10.96 -6.57 8.15
CA THR A 141 -11.18 -7.89 7.54
C THR A 141 -11.78 -7.82 6.13
N ALA A 142 -12.12 -6.63 5.64
CA ALA A 142 -12.63 -6.44 4.29
C ALA A 142 -11.65 -7.01 3.25
N PHE A 143 -12.18 -7.56 2.17
CA PHE A 143 -11.38 -8.16 1.10
C PHE A 143 -10.29 -7.20 0.59
N THR A 144 -10.65 -5.92 0.34
CA THR A 144 -9.71 -4.91 -0.15
C THR A 144 -8.60 -4.61 0.87
N ALA A 145 -8.92 -4.55 2.15
CA ALA A 145 -7.94 -4.32 3.21
C ALA A 145 -6.94 -5.49 3.29
N ARG A 146 -7.43 -6.73 3.28
CA ARG A 146 -6.56 -7.93 3.26
C ARG A 146 -5.67 -7.97 2.01
N LYS A 147 -6.24 -7.62 0.83
CA LYS A 147 -5.47 -7.53 -0.40
C LYS A 147 -4.35 -6.48 -0.31
N ASN A 148 -4.64 -5.32 0.24
CA ASN A 148 -3.64 -4.25 0.39
C ASN A 148 -2.49 -4.65 1.33
N ARG A 149 -2.78 -5.39 2.39
CA ARG A 149 -1.76 -5.99 3.28
C ARG A 149 -0.81 -6.92 2.50
N VAL A 150 -1.36 -7.78 1.67
CA VAL A 150 -0.56 -8.68 0.82
C VAL A 150 0.28 -7.91 -0.19
N VAL A 151 -0.26 -6.83 -0.77
CA VAL A 151 0.50 -5.94 -1.67
C VAL A 151 1.70 -5.31 -0.96
N SER A 152 1.53 -4.88 0.29
CA SER A 152 2.63 -4.33 1.10
C SER A 152 3.74 -5.37 1.32
N LEU A 153 3.38 -6.60 1.68
CA LEU A 153 4.33 -7.71 1.90
C LEU A 153 5.06 -8.08 0.60
N ASN A 154 4.35 -8.15 -0.52
CA ASN A 154 4.94 -8.40 -1.84
C ASN A 154 5.92 -7.27 -2.24
N GLY A 155 5.58 -6.00 -1.93
CA GLY A 155 6.48 -4.86 -2.13
C GLY A 155 7.78 -5.02 -1.35
N LEU A 156 7.70 -5.34 -0.06
CA LEU A 156 8.86 -5.61 0.80
C LEU A 156 9.68 -6.80 0.30
N GLY A 157 9.01 -7.90 -0.07
CA GLY A 157 9.67 -9.10 -0.60
C GLY A 157 10.50 -8.80 -1.84
N ASN A 158 9.92 -8.08 -2.80
CA ASN A 158 10.63 -7.68 -4.03
C ASN A 158 11.84 -6.78 -3.74
N ILE A 159 11.72 -5.84 -2.79
CA ILE A 159 12.83 -4.97 -2.40
C ILE A 159 13.94 -5.79 -1.75
N TYR A 160 13.62 -6.67 -0.80
CA TYR A 160 14.63 -7.53 -0.15
C TYR A 160 15.32 -8.47 -1.13
N MET A 161 14.60 -9.01 -2.11
CA MET A 161 15.22 -9.79 -3.20
C MET A 161 16.21 -8.94 -4.00
N THR A 162 15.83 -7.72 -4.39
CA THR A 162 16.70 -6.81 -5.15
C THR A 162 17.95 -6.43 -4.34
N LEU A 163 17.84 -6.29 -3.01
CA LEU A 163 18.95 -6.01 -2.09
C LEU A 163 19.78 -7.26 -1.73
N GLY A 164 19.42 -8.45 -2.24
CA GLY A 164 20.08 -9.71 -1.92
C GLY A 164 19.83 -10.21 -0.49
N ASN A 165 18.88 -9.61 0.23
CA ASN A 165 18.50 -10.05 1.57
C ASN A 165 17.45 -11.17 1.48
N PHE A 166 17.91 -12.35 1.01
CA PHE A 166 17.04 -13.49 0.75
C PHE A 166 16.37 -14.08 1.99
N GLU A 167 16.93 -13.86 3.17
CA GLU A 167 16.33 -14.32 4.43
C GLU A 167 15.07 -13.51 4.76
N ARG A 168 15.17 -12.19 4.73
CA ARG A 168 14.01 -11.31 4.92
C ARG A 168 12.99 -11.46 3.81
N ALA A 169 13.45 -11.61 2.55
CA ALA A 169 12.58 -11.84 1.41
C ALA A 169 11.73 -13.11 1.61
N ASP A 170 12.37 -14.24 1.97
CA ASP A 170 11.68 -15.52 2.23
C ASP A 170 10.60 -15.36 3.30
N SER A 171 10.94 -14.71 4.42
CA SER A 171 9.99 -14.48 5.51
C SER A 171 8.74 -13.72 5.07
N VAL A 172 8.91 -12.55 4.44
CA VAL A 172 7.76 -11.70 4.06
C VAL A 172 6.96 -12.29 2.88
N LEU A 173 7.63 -12.98 1.94
CA LEU A 173 6.95 -13.63 0.81
C LEU A 173 6.12 -14.86 1.24
N ARG A 174 6.53 -15.59 2.29
CA ARG A 174 5.70 -16.62 2.90
C ARG A 174 4.45 -16.04 3.57
N MET A 175 4.58 -14.90 4.24
CA MET A 175 3.42 -14.19 4.79
C MET A 175 2.48 -13.72 3.66
N ALA A 176 3.03 -13.19 2.56
CA ALA A 176 2.26 -12.81 1.38
C ALA A 176 1.55 -14.01 0.75
N LEU A 177 2.26 -15.14 0.57
CA LEU A 177 1.69 -16.39 0.02
C LEU A 177 0.52 -16.89 0.86
N LYS A 178 0.65 -16.85 2.19
CA LYS A 178 -0.46 -17.19 3.09
C LYS A 178 -1.67 -16.30 2.83
N GLY A 179 -1.47 -14.98 2.75
CA GLY A 179 -2.54 -14.03 2.45
C GLY A 179 -3.18 -14.24 1.07
N GLU A 180 -2.37 -14.51 0.02
CA GLU A 180 -2.90 -14.83 -1.31
C GLU A 180 -3.72 -16.16 -1.31
N THR A 181 -3.33 -17.12 -0.49
CA THR A 181 -4.08 -18.36 -0.32
C THR A 181 -5.44 -18.09 0.34
N GLU A 182 -5.48 -17.29 1.39
CA GLU A 182 -6.73 -16.89 2.07
C GLU A 182 -7.64 -16.03 1.20
N LEU A 183 -7.07 -15.30 0.24
CA LEU A 183 -7.79 -14.51 -0.76
C LEU A 183 -8.22 -15.33 -1.99
N HIS A 184 -7.85 -16.62 -2.06
CA HIS A 184 -8.05 -17.49 -3.23
C HIS A 184 -7.49 -16.90 -4.54
N SER A 185 -6.37 -16.16 -4.45
CA SER A 185 -5.71 -15.51 -5.57
C SER A 185 -4.70 -16.45 -6.23
N ALA A 186 -5.11 -17.21 -7.24
CA ALA A 186 -4.21 -18.14 -7.94
C ALA A 186 -3.00 -17.44 -8.54
N LEU A 187 -3.20 -16.28 -9.19
CA LEU A 187 -2.09 -15.50 -9.77
C LEU A 187 -1.13 -15.00 -8.69
N GLY A 188 -1.63 -14.51 -7.56
CA GLY A 188 -0.78 -14.04 -6.46
C GLY A 188 0.03 -15.18 -5.85
N GLN A 189 -0.56 -16.35 -5.67
CA GLN A 189 0.15 -17.55 -5.22
C GLN A 189 1.24 -17.97 -6.19
N ALA A 190 0.95 -18.01 -7.50
CA ALA A 190 1.93 -18.35 -8.54
C ALA A 190 3.13 -17.39 -8.51
N ILE A 191 2.90 -16.07 -8.44
CA ILE A 191 3.97 -15.07 -8.33
C ILE A 191 4.83 -15.30 -7.08
N ASN A 192 4.20 -15.54 -5.93
CA ASN A 192 4.94 -15.80 -4.68
C ASN A 192 5.72 -17.11 -4.74
N TYR A 193 5.18 -18.16 -5.35
CA TYR A 193 5.91 -19.40 -5.57
C TYR A 193 7.14 -19.18 -6.47
N ALA A 194 7.01 -18.42 -7.56
CA ALA A 194 8.14 -18.09 -8.42
C ALA A 194 9.23 -17.32 -7.66
N ASN A 195 8.85 -16.31 -6.87
CA ASN A 195 9.78 -15.54 -6.06
C ASN A 195 10.51 -16.40 -5.01
N LEU A 196 9.80 -17.29 -4.33
CA LEU A 196 10.39 -18.24 -3.38
C LEU A 196 11.32 -19.22 -4.10
N GLY A 197 10.95 -19.72 -5.28
CA GLY A 197 11.82 -20.54 -6.12
C GLY A 197 13.14 -19.84 -6.44
N SER A 198 13.09 -18.59 -6.85
CA SER A 198 14.27 -17.76 -7.11
C SER A 198 15.16 -17.60 -5.87
N ILE A 199 14.61 -17.45 -4.68
CA ILE A 199 15.39 -17.41 -3.43
C ILE A 199 16.15 -18.73 -3.21
N PHE A 200 15.50 -19.88 -3.40
CA PHE A 200 16.16 -21.19 -3.27
C PHE A 200 17.24 -21.39 -4.31
N GLU A 201 17.02 -20.95 -5.54
CA GLU A 201 18.02 -20.97 -6.61
C GLU A 201 19.25 -20.15 -6.24
N HIS A 202 19.08 -18.92 -5.75
CA HIS A 202 20.18 -18.09 -5.26
C HIS A 202 20.95 -18.71 -4.07
N ARG A 203 20.30 -19.56 -3.29
CA ARG A 203 20.96 -20.33 -2.20
C ARG A 203 21.63 -21.61 -2.67
N GLY A 204 21.62 -21.91 -3.97
CA GLY A 204 22.16 -23.16 -4.54
C GLY A 204 21.31 -24.40 -4.23
N GLN A 205 20.08 -24.23 -3.78
CA GLN A 205 19.15 -25.31 -3.39
C GLN A 205 18.23 -25.67 -4.56
N THR A 206 18.81 -26.21 -5.63
CA THR A 206 18.15 -26.44 -6.92
C THR A 206 16.89 -27.30 -6.81
N ASP A 207 16.92 -28.40 -6.03
CA ASP A 207 15.77 -29.27 -5.86
C ASP A 207 14.58 -28.53 -5.22
N SER A 208 14.86 -27.72 -4.21
CA SER A 208 13.83 -26.87 -3.58
C SER A 208 13.30 -25.82 -4.54
N ALA A 209 14.18 -25.16 -5.32
CA ALA A 209 13.77 -24.20 -6.34
C ALA A 209 12.80 -24.83 -7.35
N TRP A 210 13.12 -26.04 -7.85
CA TRP A 210 12.23 -26.80 -8.75
C TRP A 210 10.85 -27.06 -8.15
N VAL A 211 10.77 -27.44 -6.88
CA VAL A 211 9.47 -27.69 -6.20
C VAL A 211 8.62 -26.41 -6.19
N TYR A 212 9.22 -25.24 -5.96
CA TYR A 212 8.51 -23.98 -5.94
C TYR A 212 8.12 -23.50 -7.34
N TYR A 213 9.02 -23.59 -8.32
CA TYR A 213 8.71 -23.22 -9.71
C TYR A 213 7.60 -24.08 -10.34
N ARG A 214 7.47 -25.34 -9.94
CA ARG A 214 6.36 -26.20 -10.42
C ARG A 214 4.99 -25.81 -9.86
N LYS A 215 4.93 -24.97 -8.83
CA LYS A 215 3.70 -24.46 -8.23
C LYS A 215 3.35 -23.06 -8.75
N SER A 216 4.27 -22.41 -9.44
CA SER A 216 4.06 -21.11 -10.07
C SER A 216 3.44 -21.26 -11.47
#